data_39b8ded080303f6173d2fdae56d8bc7b
#
_entry.id   39b8ded080303f6173d2fdae56d8bc7b
#
_cell.length_a   1.000
_cell.length_b   1.000
_cell.length_c   1.000
_cell.angle_alpha   90.00
_cell.angle_beta   90.00
_cell.angle_gamma   90.00
#
_symmetry.space_group_name_H-M   'P 1'
#
loop_
_entity.id
_entity.type
_entity.pdbx_description
1 polymer ?
#
loop_
_entity_poly.entity_id
_entity_poly.type
_entity_poly.pdbx_seq_one_letter_code
_entity_poly.pdbx_strand_id
1 'polypeptide(L)' 'MLNEVLLLACKELLDDAKLGCADLVFKDICLEILAKARQVLTTEQFEELSFYAAERMKEKMIHNPRKKVKIQ' A
#
# COMPACT_ATOMS: atom_id res chain seq x y z
N MET A 1 -17.89 12.16 0.41
CA MET A 1 -17.03 13.19 0.89
C MET A 1 -16.09 12.69 1.91
N LEU A 2 -16.59 12.32 3.09
CA LEU A 2 -15.70 11.81 4.11
C LEU A 2 -14.91 10.63 3.62
N ASN A 3 -15.55 9.76 2.83
CA ASN A 3 -14.88 8.58 2.35
C ASN A 3 -13.75 8.91 1.38
N GLU A 4 -13.92 9.97 0.62
CA GLU A 4 -12.87 10.36 -0.30
C GLU A 4 -11.67 10.93 0.46
N VAL A 5 -11.94 11.66 1.52
CA VAL A 5 -10.87 12.19 2.33
C VAL A 5 -10.13 11.03 2.99
N LEU A 6 -10.87 10.05 3.47
CA LEU A 6 -10.25 8.89 4.10
C LEU A 6 -9.44 8.11 3.09
N LEU A 7 -9.96 7.95 1.88
CA LEU A 7 -9.22 7.25 0.84
C LEU A 7 -7.90 7.95 0.55
N LEU A 8 -7.93 9.26 0.43
CA LEU A 8 -6.72 10.01 0.17
C LEU A 8 -5.74 9.87 1.34
N ALA A 9 -6.25 9.93 2.56
CA ALA A 9 -5.38 9.79 3.73
C ALA A 9 -4.72 8.42 3.74
N CYS A 10 -5.46 7.39 3.38
CA CYS A 10 -4.89 6.05 3.33
C CYS A 10 -3.78 5.96 2.28
N LYS A 11 -3.99 6.59 1.14
CA LYS A 11 -2.97 6.59 0.10
C LYS A 11 -1.71 7.30 0.59
N GLU A 12 -1.89 8.39 1.31
CA GLU A 12 -0.74 9.12 1.84
C GLU A 12 0.01 8.30 2.87
N LEU A 13 -0.71 7.57 3.70
CA LEU A 13 -0.07 6.71 4.67
C LEU A 13 0.74 5.61 3.98
N LEU A 14 0.21 5.07 2.92
CA LEU A 14 0.93 4.06 2.15
C LEU A 14 2.21 4.63 1.55
N ASP A 15 2.13 5.82 1.01
CA ASP A 15 3.31 6.43 0.42
C ASP A 15 4.37 6.72 1.47
N ASP A 16 3.95 7.20 2.64
CA ASP A 16 4.89 7.47 3.72
C ASP A 16 5.55 6.18 4.18
N ALA A 17 4.77 5.13 4.33
CA ALA A 17 5.32 3.87 4.79
C ALA A 17 6.27 3.27 3.76
N LYS A 18 5.97 3.48 2.49
CA LYS A 18 6.82 2.96 1.43
C LYS A 18 8.22 3.52 1.56
N LEU A 19 8.32 4.79 1.91
CA LEU A 19 9.61 5.43 2.01
C LEU A 19 10.34 5.13 3.31
N GLY A 20 9.59 4.91 4.37
CA GLY A 20 10.18 4.82 5.69
C GLY A 20 10.33 3.44 6.30
N CYS A 21 9.81 2.41 5.65
CA CYS A 21 9.78 1.09 6.26
C CYS A 21 10.46 0.04 5.40
N ALA A 22 10.93 -1.01 6.05
CA ALA A 22 11.46 -2.15 5.32
C ALA A 22 10.32 -2.87 4.61
N ASP A 23 10.67 -3.71 3.64
CA ASP A 23 9.67 -4.36 2.79
C ASP A 23 8.61 -5.12 3.59
N LEU A 24 9.04 -5.93 4.54
CA LEU A 24 8.08 -6.71 5.32
C LEU A 24 7.19 -5.82 6.17
N VAL A 25 7.76 -4.80 6.75
CA VAL A 25 6.99 -3.88 7.58
C VAL A 25 6.00 -3.11 6.72
N PHE A 26 6.44 -2.71 5.52
CA PHE A 26 5.55 -2.01 4.61
C PHE A 26 4.36 -2.89 4.23
N LYS A 27 4.62 -4.16 3.96
CA LYS A 27 3.55 -5.07 3.60
C LYS A 27 2.55 -5.20 4.75
N ASP A 28 3.04 -5.34 5.97
CA ASP A 28 2.16 -5.43 7.12
C ASP A 28 1.32 -4.19 7.29
N ILE A 29 1.92 -3.03 7.10
CA ILE A 29 1.20 -1.77 7.22
C ILE A 29 0.12 -1.68 6.16
N CYS A 30 0.42 -2.07 4.93
CA CYS A 30 -0.56 -2.06 3.87
C CYS A 30 -1.76 -2.94 4.21
N LEU A 31 -1.50 -4.14 4.70
CA LEU A 31 -2.57 -5.06 5.04
C LEU A 31 -3.43 -4.50 6.17
N GLU A 32 -2.80 -3.87 7.14
CA GLU A 32 -3.53 -3.30 8.25
C GLU A 32 -4.40 -2.14 7.81
N ILE A 33 -3.86 -1.27 6.96
CA ILE A 33 -4.62 -0.15 6.45
C ILE A 33 -5.81 -0.64 5.65
N LEU A 34 -5.59 -1.66 4.80
CA LEU A 34 -6.67 -2.21 4.01
C LEU A 34 -7.74 -2.85 4.87
N ALA A 35 -7.34 -3.56 5.91
CA ALA A 35 -8.30 -4.21 6.79
C ALA A 35 -9.21 -3.18 7.46
N LYS A 36 -8.65 -2.05 7.87
CA LYS A 36 -9.44 -1.02 8.52
C LYS A 36 -10.28 -0.26 7.52
N ALA A 37 -9.72 0.04 6.37
CA ALA A 37 -10.42 0.80 5.36
C ALA A 37 -11.61 0.03 4.81
N ARG A 38 -11.51 -1.28 4.77
CA ARG A 38 -12.58 -2.10 4.27
C ARG A 38 -13.88 -1.88 5.00
N GLN A 39 -13.81 -1.52 6.27
CA GLN A 39 -14.99 -1.33 7.08
C GLN A 39 -15.66 0.01 6.86
N VAL A 40 -14.95 0.94 6.27
CA VAL A 40 -15.42 2.30 6.11
C VAL A 40 -15.65 2.70 4.67
N LEU A 41 -14.81 2.26 3.76
CA LEU A 41 -14.90 2.66 2.37
C LEU A 41 -15.94 1.83 1.63
N THR A 42 -16.45 2.41 0.55
CA THR A 42 -17.35 1.65 -0.32
C THR A 42 -16.52 0.60 -1.05
N THR A 43 -17.22 -0.33 -1.68
CA THR A 43 -16.54 -1.38 -2.42
C THR A 43 -15.62 -0.80 -3.49
N GLU A 44 -16.11 0.18 -4.23
CA GLU A 44 -15.30 0.78 -5.27
C GLU A 44 -14.08 1.48 -4.72
N GLN A 45 -14.27 2.21 -3.63
CA GLN A 45 -13.14 2.90 -3.02
C GLN A 45 -12.14 1.93 -2.43
N PHE A 46 -12.65 0.86 -1.85
CA PHE A 46 -11.76 -0.14 -1.29
C PHE A 46 -10.95 -0.82 -2.41
N GLU A 47 -11.58 -1.09 -3.53
CA GLU A 47 -10.87 -1.69 -4.66
C GLU A 47 -9.81 -0.75 -5.18
N GLU A 48 -10.12 0.53 -5.24
CA GLU A 48 -9.14 1.51 -5.69
C GLU A 48 -7.95 1.53 -4.74
N LEU A 49 -8.21 1.52 -3.44
CA LEU A 49 -7.14 1.54 -2.46
C LEU A 49 -6.33 0.26 -2.52
N SER A 50 -7.00 -0.87 -2.69
CA SER A 50 -6.31 -2.15 -2.79
C SER A 50 -5.36 -2.16 -3.98
N PHE A 51 -5.82 -1.64 -5.10
CA PHE A 51 -4.99 -1.59 -6.29
C PHE A 51 -3.81 -0.65 -6.06
N TYR A 52 -4.07 0.49 -5.44
CA TYR A 52 -3.01 1.43 -5.14
C TYR A 52 -1.95 0.80 -4.23
N ALA A 53 -2.40 0.09 -3.20
CA ALA A 53 -1.48 -0.55 -2.28
C ALA A 53 -0.67 -1.62 -2.99
N ALA A 54 -1.31 -2.38 -3.86
CA ALA A 54 -0.61 -3.43 -4.60
C ALA A 54 0.46 -2.83 -5.50
N GLU A 55 0.16 -1.70 -6.12
CA GLU A 55 1.14 -1.04 -6.97
C GLU A 55 2.32 -0.52 -6.15
N ARG A 56 2.04 0.04 -4.98
CA ARG A 56 3.12 0.53 -4.14
C ARG A 56 3.99 -0.62 -3.65
N MET A 57 3.38 -1.73 -3.29
CA MET A 57 4.16 -2.88 -2.85
C MET A 57 5.01 -3.43 -3.98
N LYS A 58 4.45 -3.45 -5.16
CA LYS A 58 5.16 -3.93 -6.32
C LYS A 58 6.37 -3.05 -6.62
N GLU A 59 6.18 -1.75 -6.55
CA GLU A 59 7.28 -0.83 -6.81
C GLU A 59 8.39 -0.99 -5.81
N LYS A 60 8.02 -1.18 -4.56
CA LYS A 60 9.03 -1.31 -3.52
C LYS A 60 9.84 -2.58 -3.72
N MET A 61 9.18 -3.65 -4.10
CA MET A 61 9.89 -4.90 -4.31
C MET A 61 10.79 -4.85 -5.53
N ILE A 62 10.34 -4.17 -6.56
CA ILE A 62 11.15 -4.04 -7.75
C ILE A 62 12.43 -3.31 -7.48
N HIS A 63 12.41 -2.38 -6.55
CA HIS A 63 13.59 -1.62 -6.23
C HIS A 63 14.63 -2.39 -5.46
N ASN A 64 14.33 -3.61 -5.09
CA ASN A 64 15.28 -4.40 -4.31
C ASN A 64 16.30 -5.00 -5.25
N PRO A 65 17.52 -4.49 -5.31
CA PRO A 65 18.50 -4.95 -6.28
C PRO A 65 18.97 -6.36 -6.04
N ARG A 66 18.89 -6.83 -4.83
CA ARG A 66 19.34 -8.16 -4.59
C ARG A 66 18.59 -9.20 -5.34
N LYS A 67 17.34 -8.94 -5.57
CA LYS A 67 16.56 -9.89 -6.28
C LYS A 67 17.06 -10.04 -7.67
N LYS A 68 17.43 -8.96 -8.27
CA LYS A 68 17.90 -9.04 -9.61
C LYS A 68 19.19 -9.78 -9.68
N VAL A 69 20.02 -9.52 -8.76
CA VAL A 69 21.30 -10.17 -8.78
C VAL A 69 21.17 -11.65 -8.69
N LYS A 70 20.22 -12.10 -7.91
CA LYS A 70 20.10 -13.48 -7.78
C LYS A 70 19.71 -14.17 -9.01
N ILE A 71 19.01 -13.52 -9.80
CA ILE A 71 18.57 -14.15 -10.97
C ILE A 71 19.66 -14.56 -11.84
N GLN A 72 20.67 -13.87 -11.79
CA GLN A 72 21.69 -14.21 -12.61
C GLN A 72 22.44 -15.28 -12.24
#